data_37f1de3a9986163fa136f1a6531f7ab3
#
_entry.id   37f1de3a9986163fa136f1a6531f7ab3
#
_cell.length_a   1.000
_cell.length_b   1.000
_cell.length_c   1.000
_cell.angle_alpha   90.00
_cell.angle_beta   90.00
_cell.angle_gamma   90.00
#
_symmetry.space_group_name_H-M   'P 1'
#
loop_
_entity.id
_entity.type
_entity.pdbx_description
1 polymer ?
#
loop_
_entity_poly.entity_id
_entity_poly.type
_entity_poly.pdbx_seq_one_letter_code
_entity_poly.pdbx_strand_id
1 'polypeptide(L)'
;MSMMSFMMRMACKKNDAKRDAGLVYPDNVVRVENISYGPHKMNVLDVYRPQTTEAKLPVIVSVHGGGWVYGDKELYSYYCADLAKRGFAVVNFTYRLSPENKFPCHLEDTTLVFDWVKKNADKFGMDTEHVFAVGDSAGGHILALYCSLCTNPEFAANFDFKPVENLLPKAIALNCAVLDIDTIDGGMSSSSMKLMNDVLPKNKKKEYLPLVNPIAHVNEKFPPCFIMTCNEDFLKEQPETFKKKLEDFGVPYKYEFYGDEENLLGHVFHLDMKNEVGRLCNDEECDYFKSFLV
;
A
#
# COMPACT_ATOMS: atom_id res chain seq x y z
N MET A 1 -15.16 2.73 -18.29
CA MET A 1 -14.70 3.69 -17.27
C MET A 1 -15.86 4.60 -16.92
N SER A 2 -16.20 4.73 -15.65
CA SER A 2 -17.23 5.66 -15.20
C SER A 2 -16.73 7.12 -15.31
N MET A 3 -17.67 8.08 -15.30
CA MET A 3 -17.32 9.50 -15.22
C MET A 3 -16.52 9.81 -13.95
N MET A 4 -16.81 9.12 -12.82
CA MET A 4 -16.10 9.24 -11.55
C MET A 4 -14.61 8.87 -11.69
N SER A 5 -14.32 7.69 -12.24
CA SER A 5 -12.93 7.26 -12.46
C SER A 5 -12.16 8.20 -13.40
N PHE A 6 -12.83 8.73 -14.42
CA PHE A 6 -12.23 9.71 -15.33
C PHE A 6 -11.87 11.02 -14.59
N MET A 7 -12.82 11.58 -13.83
CA MET A 7 -12.58 12.80 -13.06
C MET A 7 -11.48 12.62 -12.01
N MET A 8 -11.48 11.48 -11.33
CA MET A 8 -10.45 11.14 -10.34
C MET A 8 -9.07 11.09 -11.00
N ARG A 9 -8.91 10.38 -12.13
CA ARG A 9 -7.63 10.33 -12.87
C ARG A 9 -7.12 11.72 -13.22
N MET A 10 -8.00 12.62 -13.67
CA MET A 10 -7.61 13.99 -14.03
C MET A 10 -7.21 14.84 -12.81
N ALA A 11 -7.99 14.75 -11.72
CA ALA A 11 -7.72 15.51 -10.50
C ALA A 11 -6.43 15.04 -9.83
N CYS A 12 -6.24 13.73 -9.64
CA CYS A 12 -5.04 13.17 -9.03
C CYS A 12 -3.79 13.52 -9.84
N LYS A 13 -3.81 13.35 -11.17
CA LYS A 13 -2.68 13.70 -12.03
C LYS A 13 -2.22 15.15 -11.86
N LYS A 14 -3.17 16.09 -11.73
CA LYS A 14 -2.85 17.51 -11.51
C LYS A 14 -2.25 17.75 -10.12
N ASN A 15 -2.81 17.09 -9.10
CA ASN A 15 -2.35 17.24 -7.71
C ASN A 15 -0.96 16.66 -7.52
N ASP A 16 -0.69 15.47 -8.06
CA ASP A 16 0.62 14.81 -7.98
C ASP A 16 1.70 15.61 -8.71
N ALA A 17 1.40 16.14 -9.91
CA ALA A 17 2.33 17.01 -10.62
C ALA A 17 2.68 18.28 -9.82
N LYS A 18 1.72 18.83 -9.04
CA LYS A 18 1.97 19.97 -8.14
C LYS A 18 2.78 19.54 -6.92
N ARG A 19 2.46 18.39 -6.32
CA ARG A 19 3.17 17.83 -5.18
C ARG A 19 4.66 17.66 -5.51
N ASP A 20 4.97 17.05 -6.65
CA ASP A 20 6.33 16.66 -7.01
C ASP A 20 7.13 17.77 -7.71
N ALA A 21 6.49 18.88 -8.09
CA ALA A 21 7.16 19.99 -8.74
C ALA A 21 8.33 20.53 -7.92
N GLY A 22 9.52 20.57 -8.54
CA GLY A 22 10.75 21.07 -7.92
C GLY A 22 11.46 20.08 -6.99
N LEU A 23 10.95 18.86 -6.82
CA LEU A 23 11.70 17.81 -6.11
C LEU A 23 12.92 17.37 -6.94
N VAL A 24 14.01 17.10 -6.22
CA VAL A 24 15.23 16.56 -6.79
C VAL A 24 15.43 15.15 -6.29
N TYR A 25 15.75 14.22 -7.19
CA TYR A 25 16.01 12.84 -6.82
C TYR A 25 17.31 12.75 -6.00
N PRO A 26 17.34 11.98 -4.89
CA PRO A 26 18.52 11.91 -4.02
C PRO A 26 19.69 11.18 -4.69
N ASP A 27 20.89 11.79 -4.69
CA ASP A 27 22.11 11.24 -5.31
C ASP A 27 22.61 9.95 -4.65
N ASN A 28 22.25 9.73 -3.38
CA ASN A 28 22.70 8.59 -2.59
C ASN A 28 21.75 7.38 -2.65
N VAL A 29 20.78 7.38 -3.56
CA VAL A 29 19.87 6.26 -3.81
C VAL A 29 20.02 5.77 -5.24
N VAL A 30 20.30 4.49 -5.42
CA VAL A 30 20.29 3.82 -6.72
C VAL A 30 18.88 3.33 -7.01
N ARG A 31 18.37 3.61 -8.20
CA ARG A 31 17.10 3.10 -8.73
C ARG A 31 17.38 2.19 -9.93
N VAL A 32 16.89 0.95 -9.87
CA VAL A 32 16.86 0.03 -11.01
C VAL A 32 15.42 -0.04 -11.51
N GLU A 33 15.21 0.42 -12.73
CA GLU A 33 13.89 0.75 -13.25
C GLU A 33 13.33 -0.31 -14.20
N ASN A 34 12.00 -0.33 -14.31
CA ASN A 34 11.25 -1.01 -15.37
C ASN A 34 11.50 -2.53 -15.45
N ILE A 35 11.60 -3.17 -14.29
CA ILE A 35 11.78 -4.62 -14.20
C ILE A 35 10.40 -5.29 -14.29
N SER A 36 10.25 -6.23 -15.22
CA SER A 36 9.02 -7.02 -15.31
C SER A 36 8.91 -8.00 -14.14
N TYR A 37 7.74 -8.05 -13.48
CA TYR A 37 7.44 -9.02 -12.43
C TYR A 37 6.32 -9.99 -12.82
N GLY A 38 5.64 -9.79 -13.96
CA GLY A 38 4.54 -10.61 -14.40
C GLY A 38 4.28 -10.48 -15.91
N PRO A 39 3.27 -11.18 -16.44
CA PRO A 39 3.04 -11.28 -17.89
C PRO A 39 2.34 -10.05 -18.50
N HIS A 40 1.71 -9.20 -17.70
CA HIS A 40 0.97 -8.04 -18.20
C HIS A 40 1.91 -6.84 -18.39
N LYS A 41 1.66 -6.00 -19.40
CA LYS A 41 2.47 -4.80 -19.68
C LYS A 41 2.58 -3.81 -18.51
N MET A 42 1.61 -3.80 -17.59
CA MET A 42 1.63 -2.99 -16.37
C MET A 42 2.37 -3.69 -15.22
N ASN A 43 2.74 -4.96 -15.35
CA ASN A 43 3.49 -5.66 -14.32
C ASN A 43 4.98 -5.27 -14.36
N VAL A 44 5.24 -4.03 -14.00
CA VAL A 44 6.59 -3.44 -13.92
C VAL A 44 6.83 -2.87 -12.52
N LEU A 45 8.05 -3.02 -12.04
CA LEU A 45 8.50 -2.52 -10.76
C LEU A 45 9.88 -1.85 -10.87
N ASP A 46 10.22 -1.09 -9.84
CA ASP A 46 11.54 -0.53 -9.62
C ASP A 46 12.06 -0.96 -8.26
N VAL A 47 13.38 -1.08 -8.17
CA VAL A 47 14.09 -1.34 -6.92
C VAL A 47 14.93 -0.14 -6.55
N TYR A 48 14.75 0.37 -5.33
CA TYR A 48 15.51 1.49 -4.77
C TYR A 48 16.42 0.97 -3.68
N ARG A 49 17.68 1.39 -3.67
CA ARG A 49 18.63 1.04 -2.62
C ARG A 49 19.48 2.25 -2.26
N PRO A 50 19.79 2.49 -0.97
CA PRO A 50 20.81 3.43 -0.60
C PRO A 50 22.17 2.95 -1.12
N GLN A 51 23.07 3.88 -1.40
CA GLN A 51 24.47 3.56 -1.64
C GLN A 51 25.11 3.15 -0.31
N THR A 52 25.33 1.86 -0.12
CA THR A 52 25.88 1.27 1.10
C THR A 52 26.79 0.10 0.79
N THR A 53 27.67 -0.25 1.72
CA THR A 53 28.50 -1.45 1.67
C THR A 53 27.79 -2.71 2.20
N GLU A 54 26.60 -2.58 2.78
CA GLU A 54 25.82 -3.71 3.26
C GLU A 54 25.38 -4.59 2.10
N ALA A 55 25.64 -5.89 2.23
CA ALA A 55 25.32 -6.87 1.20
C ALA A 55 23.80 -7.07 1.05
N LYS A 56 23.08 -7.14 2.17
CA LYS A 56 21.62 -7.31 2.21
C LYS A 56 20.99 -6.25 3.09
N LEU A 57 19.81 -5.77 2.65
CA LEU A 57 19.01 -4.79 3.36
C LEU A 57 17.60 -5.34 3.62
N PRO A 58 16.96 -4.97 4.73
CA PRO A 58 15.55 -5.23 4.94
C PRO A 58 14.72 -4.63 3.79
N VAL A 59 13.61 -5.26 3.47
CA VAL A 59 12.81 -4.92 2.29
C VAL A 59 11.55 -4.17 2.67
N ILE A 60 11.19 -3.14 1.93
CA ILE A 60 9.85 -2.56 1.94
C ILE A 60 9.21 -2.79 0.56
N VAL A 61 8.04 -3.43 0.51
CA VAL A 61 7.19 -3.47 -0.68
C VAL A 61 6.18 -2.33 -0.59
N SER A 62 6.21 -1.40 -1.55
CA SER A 62 5.33 -0.23 -1.60
C SER A 62 4.16 -0.47 -2.55
N VAL A 63 2.94 -0.44 -2.03
CA VAL A 63 1.68 -0.63 -2.76
C VAL A 63 1.00 0.73 -2.92
N HIS A 64 1.01 1.28 -4.13
CA HIS A 64 0.52 2.65 -4.36
C HIS A 64 -1.00 2.79 -4.21
N GLY A 65 -1.45 3.99 -3.79
CA GLY A 65 -2.85 4.38 -3.75
C GLY A 65 -3.45 4.74 -5.12
N GLY A 66 -4.51 5.54 -5.12
CA GLY A 66 -5.16 6.03 -6.34
C GLY A 66 -6.52 5.41 -6.64
N GLY A 67 -7.25 4.96 -5.59
CA GLY A 67 -8.64 4.46 -5.71
C GLY A 67 -8.80 3.28 -6.66
N TRP A 68 -7.78 2.45 -6.81
CA TRP A 68 -7.70 1.29 -7.72
C TRP A 68 -7.77 1.62 -9.21
N VAL A 69 -8.01 2.88 -9.58
CA VAL A 69 -8.22 3.34 -10.97
C VAL A 69 -7.11 4.24 -11.49
N TYR A 70 -6.23 4.71 -10.63
CA TYR A 70 -5.17 5.66 -10.92
C TYR A 70 -3.87 5.24 -10.20
N GLY A 71 -2.76 5.77 -10.65
CA GLY A 71 -1.46 5.57 -10.03
C GLY A 71 -0.56 4.61 -10.79
N ASP A 72 0.70 4.75 -10.52
CA ASP A 72 1.78 3.89 -10.99
C ASP A 72 3.03 4.09 -10.11
N LYS A 73 4.06 3.30 -10.35
CA LYS A 73 5.33 3.38 -9.63
C LYS A 73 6.06 4.74 -9.77
N GLU A 74 5.82 5.48 -10.86
CA GLU A 74 6.51 6.77 -11.07
C GLU A 74 6.06 7.83 -10.06
N LEU A 75 4.77 7.82 -9.69
CA LEU A 75 4.20 8.75 -8.72
C LEU A 75 4.72 8.57 -7.29
N TYR A 76 5.34 7.42 -7.01
CA TYR A 76 5.89 7.07 -5.69
C TYR A 76 7.42 7.10 -5.67
N SER A 77 8.06 7.53 -6.76
CA SER A 77 9.52 7.47 -6.89
C SER A 77 10.27 8.26 -5.82
N TYR A 78 9.82 9.46 -5.48
CA TYR A 78 10.43 10.28 -4.43
C TYR A 78 10.21 9.71 -3.03
N TYR A 79 9.00 9.25 -2.74
CA TYR A 79 8.67 8.59 -1.48
C TYR A 79 9.49 7.31 -1.29
N CYS A 80 9.54 6.44 -2.30
CA CYS A 80 10.32 5.20 -2.21
C CYS A 80 11.82 5.45 -2.10
N ALA A 81 12.35 6.49 -2.76
CA ALA A 81 13.73 6.91 -2.57
C ALA A 81 13.98 7.44 -1.16
N ASP A 82 13.00 8.13 -0.58
CA ASP A 82 13.07 8.63 0.79
C ASP A 82 13.04 7.49 1.82
N LEU A 83 12.21 6.46 1.63
CA LEU A 83 12.23 5.23 2.43
C LEU A 83 13.58 4.50 2.29
N ALA A 84 14.13 4.41 1.07
CA ALA A 84 15.41 3.76 0.84
C ALA A 84 16.56 4.44 1.59
N LYS A 85 16.59 5.77 1.69
CA LYS A 85 17.58 6.50 2.51
C LYS A 85 17.61 6.09 3.98
N ARG A 86 16.51 5.51 4.50
CA ARG A 86 16.39 5.04 5.87
C ARG A 86 16.96 3.62 6.09
N GLY A 87 17.61 3.04 5.06
CA GLY A 87 18.33 1.77 5.17
C GLY A 87 17.55 0.55 4.64
N PHE A 88 16.56 0.76 3.80
CA PHE A 88 15.77 -0.32 3.21
C PHE A 88 16.06 -0.51 1.70
N ALA A 89 15.91 -1.73 1.21
CA ALA A 89 15.68 -2.00 -0.19
C ALA A 89 14.17 -1.85 -0.45
N VAL A 90 13.76 -0.91 -1.33
CA VAL A 90 12.34 -0.64 -1.57
C VAL A 90 11.94 -1.15 -2.93
N VAL A 91 10.89 -1.96 -2.98
CA VAL A 91 10.28 -2.47 -4.21
C VAL A 91 8.98 -1.72 -4.45
N ASN A 92 8.93 -0.92 -5.50
CA ASN A 92 7.80 -0.10 -5.87
C ASN A 92 7.25 -0.56 -7.23
N PHE A 93 5.97 -0.85 -7.34
CA PHE A 93 5.41 -1.49 -8.52
C PHE A 93 4.11 -0.86 -8.99
N THR A 94 3.83 -1.04 -10.28
CA THR A 94 2.55 -0.71 -10.89
C THR A 94 1.71 -1.97 -10.97
N TYR A 95 0.51 -1.95 -10.42
CA TYR A 95 -0.48 -3.03 -10.58
C TYR A 95 -1.51 -2.68 -11.67
N ARG A 96 -2.22 -3.68 -12.18
CA ARG A 96 -3.29 -3.50 -13.18
C ARG A 96 -4.44 -2.66 -12.62
N LEU A 97 -4.78 -1.57 -13.29
CA LEU A 97 -5.80 -0.62 -12.83
C LEU A 97 -7.20 -0.97 -13.33
N SER A 98 -8.19 -0.64 -12.53
CA SER A 98 -9.61 -0.64 -12.89
C SER A 98 -9.96 0.64 -13.69
N PRO A 99 -11.01 0.62 -14.47
CA PRO A 99 -11.96 -0.47 -14.74
C PRO A 99 -11.50 -1.43 -15.84
N GLU A 100 -10.33 -1.19 -16.44
CA GLU A 100 -9.79 -2.01 -17.54
C GLU A 100 -9.50 -3.45 -17.04
N ASN A 101 -9.03 -3.55 -15.82
CA ASN A 101 -8.83 -4.82 -15.13
C ASN A 101 -9.65 -4.83 -13.83
N LYS A 102 -10.23 -5.96 -13.49
CA LYS A 102 -11.17 -6.08 -12.38
C LYS A 102 -10.57 -6.85 -11.21
N PHE A 103 -11.06 -6.59 -10.00
CA PHE A 103 -10.75 -7.43 -8.86
C PHE A 103 -10.99 -8.93 -9.21
N PRO A 104 -10.07 -9.83 -8.86
CA PRO A 104 -8.97 -9.67 -7.90
C PRO A 104 -7.58 -9.34 -8.51
N CYS A 105 -7.48 -8.79 -9.73
CA CYS A 105 -6.19 -8.59 -10.39
C CYS A 105 -5.17 -7.78 -9.59
N HIS A 106 -5.61 -6.80 -8.78
CA HIS A 106 -4.74 -6.00 -7.93
C HIS A 106 -4.05 -6.86 -6.85
N LEU A 107 -4.82 -7.77 -6.24
CA LEU A 107 -4.34 -8.72 -5.24
C LEU A 107 -3.42 -9.77 -5.86
N GLU A 108 -3.76 -10.27 -7.07
CA GLU A 108 -2.92 -11.18 -7.83
C GLU A 108 -1.57 -10.53 -8.19
N ASP A 109 -1.58 -9.28 -8.69
CA ASP A 109 -0.35 -8.55 -9.03
C ASP A 109 0.53 -8.32 -7.79
N THR A 110 -0.06 -7.97 -6.65
CA THR A 110 0.66 -7.86 -5.38
C THR A 110 1.30 -9.20 -4.99
N THR A 111 0.58 -10.31 -5.14
CA THR A 111 1.13 -11.65 -4.90
C THR A 111 2.33 -11.96 -5.81
N LEU A 112 2.24 -11.59 -7.10
CA LEU A 112 3.35 -11.76 -8.04
C LEU A 112 4.57 -10.91 -7.64
N VAL A 113 4.39 -9.73 -7.07
CA VAL A 113 5.50 -8.90 -6.59
C VAL A 113 6.21 -9.54 -5.39
N PHE A 114 5.48 -10.07 -4.42
CA PHE A 114 6.09 -10.79 -3.31
C PHE A 114 6.84 -12.05 -3.77
N ASP A 115 6.29 -12.80 -4.73
CA ASP A 115 6.99 -13.92 -5.37
C ASP A 115 8.26 -13.47 -6.10
N TRP A 116 8.20 -12.34 -6.81
CA TRP A 116 9.35 -11.72 -7.46
C TRP A 116 10.43 -11.32 -6.44
N VAL A 117 10.06 -10.71 -5.31
CA VAL A 117 10.99 -10.37 -4.22
C VAL A 117 11.72 -11.62 -3.74
N LYS A 118 10.99 -12.70 -3.43
CA LYS A 118 11.56 -13.97 -2.99
C LYS A 118 12.57 -14.54 -4.00
N LYS A 119 12.22 -14.53 -5.28
CA LYS A 119 13.04 -15.10 -6.37
C LYS A 119 14.27 -14.27 -6.71
N ASN A 120 14.24 -12.96 -6.46
CA ASN A 120 15.30 -12.04 -6.88
C ASN A 120 16.08 -11.44 -5.70
N ALA A 121 15.86 -11.90 -4.48
CA ALA A 121 16.44 -11.35 -3.26
C ALA A 121 17.97 -11.24 -3.33
N ASP A 122 18.66 -12.30 -3.71
CA ASP A 122 20.14 -12.32 -3.79
C ASP A 122 20.66 -11.34 -4.86
N LYS A 123 19.98 -11.27 -6.00
CA LYS A 123 20.38 -10.38 -7.11
C LYS A 123 20.33 -8.90 -6.72
N PHE A 124 19.35 -8.53 -5.91
CA PHE A 124 19.12 -7.15 -5.50
C PHE A 124 19.56 -6.86 -4.05
N GLY A 125 20.24 -7.81 -3.39
CA GLY A 125 20.70 -7.66 -2.01
C GLY A 125 19.55 -7.37 -1.06
N MET A 126 18.47 -8.13 -1.16
CA MET A 126 17.28 -8.05 -0.31
C MET A 126 17.32 -9.13 0.77
N ASP A 127 17.01 -8.75 2.01
CA ASP A 127 16.89 -9.67 3.13
C ASP A 127 15.44 -10.14 3.26
N THR A 128 15.15 -11.36 2.84
CA THR A 128 13.81 -11.95 2.88
C THR A 128 13.36 -12.39 4.27
N GLU A 129 14.25 -12.43 5.26
CA GLU A 129 13.88 -12.65 6.65
C GLU A 129 13.23 -11.39 7.27
N HIS A 130 13.50 -10.20 6.68
CA HIS A 130 12.99 -8.91 7.12
C HIS A 130 12.29 -8.18 5.98
N VAL A 131 11.10 -8.67 5.62
CA VAL A 131 10.21 -8.05 4.63
C VAL A 131 9.11 -7.29 5.35
N PHE A 132 8.94 -6.03 5.00
CA PHE A 132 7.90 -5.11 5.42
C PHE A 132 7.10 -4.66 4.20
N ALA A 133 5.96 -4.06 4.41
CA ALA A 133 5.22 -3.45 3.32
C ALA A 133 4.48 -2.19 3.77
N VAL A 134 4.34 -1.25 2.85
CA VAL A 134 3.58 0.00 3.04
C VAL A 134 2.49 0.10 1.99
N GLY A 135 1.36 0.66 2.35
CA GLY A 135 0.31 0.96 1.39
C GLY A 135 -0.57 2.10 1.89
N ASP A 136 -0.89 3.01 0.98
CA ASP A 136 -1.76 4.15 1.27
C ASP A 136 -3.10 4.04 0.56
N SER A 137 -4.16 4.54 1.17
CA SER A 137 -5.49 4.61 0.57
C SER A 137 -5.93 3.24 -0.03
N ALA A 138 -6.17 3.18 -1.34
CA ALA A 138 -6.43 1.93 -2.06
C ALA A 138 -5.27 0.92 -2.03
N GLY A 139 -4.01 1.39 -1.94
CA GLY A 139 -2.84 0.54 -1.78
C GLY A 139 -2.81 -0.14 -0.40
N GLY A 140 -3.18 0.59 0.64
CA GLY A 140 -3.36 0.02 1.99
C GLY A 140 -4.46 -1.04 2.03
N HIS A 141 -5.56 -0.81 1.30
CA HIS A 141 -6.62 -1.80 1.11
C HIS A 141 -6.09 -3.10 0.46
N ILE A 142 -5.37 -2.98 -0.66
CA ILE A 142 -4.80 -4.13 -1.37
C ILE A 142 -3.80 -4.87 -0.46
N LEU A 143 -2.96 -4.13 0.27
CA LEU A 143 -1.98 -4.69 1.20
C LEU A 143 -2.65 -5.45 2.35
N ALA A 144 -3.71 -4.88 2.94
CA ALA A 144 -4.45 -5.56 4.01
C ALA A 144 -5.13 -6.85 3.50
N LEU A 145 -5.68 -6.85 2.28
CA LEU A 145 -6.21 -8.06 1.64
C LEU A 145 -5.10 -9.08 1.33
N TYR A 146 -3.89 -8.64 0.93
CA TYR A 146 -2.75 -9.54 0.74
C TYR A 146 -2.34 -10.21 2.06
N CYS A 147 -2.29 -9.47 3.17
CA CYS A 147 -2.02 -10.05 4.48
C CYS A 147 -3.10 -11.06 4.89
N SER A 148 -4.36 -10.75 4.60
CA SER A 148 -5.47 -11.69 4.81
C SER A 148 -5.33 -12.93 3.92
N LEU A 149 -4.90 -12.79 2.68
CA LEU A 149 -4.61 -13.92 1.78
C LEU A 149 -3.54 -14.86 2.38
N CYS A 150 -2.53 -14.29 3.04
CA CYS A 150 -1.45 -15.05 3.67
C CYS A 150 -1.87 -15.74 4.98
N THR A 151 -2.79 -15.15 5.75
CA THR A 151 -3.09 -15.56 7.12
C THR A 151 -4.42 -16.28 7.29
N ASN A 152 -5.35 -16.12 6.33
CA ASN A 152 -6.69 -16.66 6.39
C ASN A 152 -6.94 -17.67 5.24
N PRO A 153 -6.86 -18.99 5.50
CA PRO A 153 -7.06 -20.00 4.47
C PRO A 153 -8.45 -20.00 3.82
N GLU A 154 -9.50 -19.61 4.59
CA GLU A 154 -10.86 -19.52 4.05
C GLU A 154 -10.96 -18.38 3.04
N PHE A 155 -10.35 -17.23 3.35
CA PHE A 155 -10.25 -16.13 2.40
C PHE A 155 -9.43 -16.53 1.17
N ALA A 156 -8.27 -17.16 1.35
CA ALA A 156 -7.39 -17.61 0.26
C ALA A 156 -8.04 -18.64 -0.66
N ALA A 157 -8.98 -19.44 -0.16
CA ALA A 157 -9.69 -20.45 -0.96
C ALA A 157 -10.60 -19.87 -2.06
N ASN A 158 -10.91 -18.54 -1.99
CA ASN A 158 -11.73 -17.87 -3.00
C ASN A 158 -10.98 -17.48 -4.27
N PHE A 159 -9.66 -17.71 -4.34
CA PHE A 159 -8.81 -17.27 -5.45
C PHE A 159 -8.04 -18.44 -6.07
N ASP A 160 -7.82 -18.33 -7.39
CA ASP A 160 -7.04 -19.33 -8.16
C ASP A 160 -5.53 -19.20 -7.95
N PHE A 161 -5.06 -18.08 -7.39
CA PHE A 161 -3.67 -17.86 -6.99
C PHE A 161 -3.49 -18.03 -5.48
N LYS A 162 -2.26 -18.29 -5.06
CA LYS A 162 -1.94 -18.57 -3.65
C LYS A 162 -0.93 -17.56 -3.11
N PRO A 163 -0.95 -17.28 -1.79
CA PRO A 163 0.08 -16.46 -1.16
C PRO A 163 1.46 -17.10 -1.33
N VAL A 164 2.49 -16.27 -1.30
CA VAL A 164 3.87 -16.74 -1.35
C VAL A 164 4.23 -17.41 -0.03
N GLU A 165 4.62 -18.67 -0.12
CA GLU A 165 4.97 -19.46 1.06
C GLU A 165 6.13 -18.83 1.83
N ASN A 166 6.00 -18.70 3.15
CA ASN A 166 6.99 -18.13 4.07
C ASN A 166 7.42 -16.69 3.73
N LEU A 167 6.52 -15.88 3.20
CA LEU A 167 6.79 -14.46 2.91
C LEU A 167 5.62 -13.54 3.34
N LEU A 168 5.10 -13.76 4.54
CA LEU A 168 4.25 -12.76 5.21
C LEU A 168 5.14 -11.60 5.69
N PRO A 169 4.79 -10.33 5.44
CA PRO A 169 5.51 -9.19 6.02
C PRO A 169 5.60 -9.28 7.55
N LYS A 170 6.78 -8.96 8.11
CA LYS A 170 7.00 -8.90 9.57
C LYS A 170 6.16 -7.83 10.25
N ALA A 171 5.94 -6.73 9.55
CA ALA A 171 5.00 -5.67 9.90
C ALA A 171 4.58 -4.91 8.63
N ILE A 172 3.47 -4.20 8.69
CA ILE A 172 2.95 -3.39 7.58
C ILE A 172 2.63 -1.97 8.05
N ALA A 173 2.64 -1.01 7.12
CA ALA A 173 2.10 0.32 7.34
C ALA A 173 0.87 0.57 6.46
N LEU A 174 -0.19 1.06 7.08
CA LEU A 174 -1.49 1.35 6.50
C LEU A 174 -1.76 2.86 6.60
N ASN A 175 -1.36 3.58 5.57
CA ASN A 175 -1.30 5.03 5.56
C ASN A 175 -2.57 5.63 4.94
N CYS A 176 -3.41 6.33 5.72
CA CYS A 176 -4.71 6.84 5.27
C CYS A 176 -5.50 5.76 4.49
N ALA A 177 -5.44 4.51 4.95
CA ALA A 177 -5.85 3.35 4.19
C ALA A 177 -7.38 3.13 4.17
N VAL A 178 -7.89 2.50 3.11
CA VAL A 178 -9.25 1.98 3.08
C VAL A 178 -9.26 0.63 3.81
N LEU A 179 -9.86 0.60 4.99
CA LEU A 179 -9.83 -0.55 5.90
C LEU A 179 -11.21 -1.22 6.09
N ASP A 180 -12.27 -0.43 5.90
CA ASP A 180 -13.65 -0.89 5.99
C ASP A 180 -14.48 -0.29 4.85
N ILE A 181 -14.85 -1.13 3.89
CA ILE A 181 -15.63 -0.71 2.71
C ILE A 181 -17.04 -0.26 3.10
N ASP A 182 -17.62 -0.82 4.15
CA ASP A 182 -19.00 -0.56 4.55
C ASP A 182 -19.17 0.83 5.23
N THR A 183 -18.07 1.39 5.74
CA THR A 183 -18.08 2.69 6.45
C THR A 183 -17.56 3.86 5.61
N ILE A 184 -17.11 3.64 4.38
CA ILE A 184 -16.61 4.72 3.53
C ILE A 184 -17.70 5.76 3.27
N ASP A 185 -17.46 7.04 3.65
CA ASP A 185 -18.34 8.21 3.42
C ASP A 185 -19.83 7.96 3.76
N GLY A 186 -20.13 7.30 4.87
CA GLY A 186 -21.52 7.04 5.29
C GLY A 186 -22.23 5.93 4.52
N GLY A 187 -21.49 5.03 3.85
CA GLY A 187 -22.00 3.79 3.31
C GLY A 187 -22.16 3.70 1.80
N MET A 188 -22.95 2.72 1.36
CA MET A 188 -23.08 2.25 -0.03
C MET A 188 -23.46 3.32 -1.10
N SER A 189 -23.91 4.51 -0.72
CA SER A 189 -24.28 5.61 -1.64
C SER A 189 -23.14 6.56 -1.96
N SER A 190 -21.98 6.41 -1.32
CA SER A 190 -20.85 7.33 -1.42
C SER A 190 -20.14 7.30 -2.77
N SER A 191 -19.27 8.30 -2.97
CA SER A 191 -18.40 8.38 -4.14
C SER A 191 -17.45 7.17 -4.24
N SER A 192 -16.93 6.71 -3.11
CA SER A 192 -16.02 5.57 -3.03
C SER A 192 -16.70 4.25 -3.41
N MET A 193 -17.96 4.06 -3.01
CA MET A 193 -18.75 2.90 -3.44
C MET A 193 -19.11 2.95 -4.93
N LYS A 194 -19.29 4.13 -5.51
CA LYS A 194 -19.45 4.27 -6.98
C LYS A 194 -18.17 3.86 -7.70
N LEU A 195 -17.02 4.22 -7.15
CA LEU A 195 -15.71 3.81 -7.65
C LEU A 195 -15.53 2.29 -7.55
N MET A 196 -15.97 1.67 -6.45
CA MET A 196 -15.95 0.22 -6.26
C MET A 196 -16.74 -0.54 -7.35
N ASN A 197 -17.76 0.07 -7.99
CA ASN A 197 -18.42 -0.52 -9.15
C ASN A 197 -17.50 -0.61 -10.39
N ASP A 198 -16.49 0.25 -10.50
CA ASP A 198 -15.47 0.13 -11.55
C ASP A 198 -14.41 -0.93 -11.19
N VAL A 199 -14.24 -1.24 -9.90
CA VAL A 199 -13.31 -2.26 -9.42
C VAL A 199 -13.88 -3.67 -9.56
N LEU A 200 -15.13 -3.90 -9.16
CA LEU A 200 -15.76 -5.21 -9.13
C LEU A 200 -16.27 -5.64 -10.51
N PRO A 201 -16.14 -6.93 -10.89
CA PRO A 201 -16.78 -7.49 -12.07
C PRO A 201 -18.31 -7.43 -11.92
N LYS A 202 -19.03 -6.93 -12.92
CA LYS A 202 -20.49 -6.76 -12.85
C LYS A 202 -21.24 -8.07 -12.58
N ASN A 203 -20.80 -9.16 -13.20
CA ASN A 203 -21.39 -10.50 -13.08
C ASN A 203 -21.03 -11.24 -11.79
N LYS A 204 -19.99 -10.79 -11.06
CA LYS A 204 -19.52 -11.38 -9.80
C LYS A 204 -19.58 -10.41 -8.62
N LYS A 205 -20.27 -9.28 -8.75
CA LYS A 205 -20.31 -8.26 -7.72
C LYS A 205 -20.78 -8.80 -6.37
N LYS A 206 -21.85 -9.62 -6.35
CA LYS A 206 -22.38 -10.20 -5.10
C LYS A 206 -21.41 -11.19 -4.45
N GLU A 207 -20.64 -11.90 -5.27
CA GLU A 207 -19.62 -12.88 -4.83
C GLU A 207 -18.40 -12.16 -4.23
N TYR A 208 -17.92 -11.10 -4.88
CA TYR A 208 -16.69 -10.42 -4.49
C TYR A 208 -16.86 -9.28 -3.48
N LEU A 209 -18.07 -8.72 -3.33
CA LEU A 209 -18.28 -7.62 -2.38
C LEU A 209 -17.91 -7.98 -0.93
N PRO A 210 -18.23 -9.17 -0.40
CA PRO A 210 -17.76 -9.57 0.93
C PRO A 210 -16.24 -9.77 1.00
N LEU A 211 -15.59 -10.11 -0.12
CA LEU A 211 -14.15 -10.39 -0.17
C LEU A 211 -13.29 -9.12 -0.22
N VAL A 212 -13.86 -7.98 -0.64
CA VAL A 212 -13.10 -6.72 -0.74
C VAL A 212 -13.13 -5.89 0.54
N ASN A 213 -13.68 -6.38 1.64
CA ASN A 213 -13.67 -5.66 2.92
C ASN A 213 -12.54 -6.18 3.82
N PRO A 214 -11.39 -5.45 3.97
CA PRO A 214 -10.22 -5.96 4.69
C PRO A 214 -10.51 -6.34 6.14
N ILE A 215 -11.28 -5.52 6.86
CA ILE A 215 -11.61 -5.75 8.28
C ILE A 215 -12.33 -7.08 8.52
N ALA A 216 -13.06 -7.60 7.52
CA ALA A 216 -13.78 -8.86 7.62
C ALA A 216 -12.85 -10.10 7.67
N HIS A 217 -11.61 -9.95 7.22
CA HIS A 217 -10.68 -11.07 7.01
C HIS A 217 -9.47 -11.06 7.96
N VAL A 218 -9.38 -10.08 8.87
CA VAL A 218 -8.35 -10.01 9.92
C VAL A 218 -8.55 -11.17 10.90
N ASN A 219 -7.45 -11.79 11.32
CA ASN A 219 -7.40 -12.83 12.34
C ASN A 219 -6.13 -12.69 13.22
N GLU A 220 -5.93 -13.59 14.16
CA GLU A 220 -4.83 -13.60 15.13
C GLU A 220 -3.41 -13.76 14.50
N LYS A 221 -3.34 -14.12 13.22
CA LYS A 221 -2.07 -14.27 12.47
C LYS A 221 -1.75 -13.05 11.60
N PHE A 222 -2.63 -12.04 11.62
CA PHE A 222 -2.40 -10.81 10.86
C PHE A 222 -1.12 -10.11 11.32
N PRO A 223 -0.31 -9.53 10.43
CA PRO A 223 0.95 -8.92 10.84
C PRO A 223 0.76 -7.67 11.70
N PRO A 224 1.72 -7.33 12.57
CA PRO A 224 1.76 -6.06 13.29
C PRO A 224 1.62 -4.86 12.34
N CYS A 225 0.86 -3.84 12.78
CA CYS A 225 0.49 -2.70 11.94
C CYS A 225 1.00 -1.36 12.48
N PHE A 226 1.64 -0.57 11.65
CA PHE A 226 1.68 0.89 11.80
C PHE A 226 0.45 1.46 11.07
N ILE A 227 -0.38 2.23 11.76
CA ILE A 227 -1.61 2.79 11.18
C ILE A 227 -1.55 4.29 11.36
N MET A 228 -1.69 5.06 10.30
CA MET A 228 -1.73 6.50 10.41
C MET A 228 -2.85 7.12 9.59
N THR A 229 -3.33 8.27 10.09
CA THR A 229 -4.25 9.18 9.40
C THR A 229 -3.98 10.61 9.80
N CYS A 230 -4.77 11.56 9.30
CA CYS A 230 -4.62 12.97 9.60
C CYS A 230 -5.98 13.70 9.66
N ASN A 231 -5.93 14.94 10.15
CA ASN A 231 -7.11 15.75 10.47
C ASN A 231 -8.03 16.05 9.28
N GLU A 232 -7.50 16.22 8.06
CA GLU A 232 -8.28 16.46 6.83
C GLU A 232 -8.36 15.20 5.92
N ASP A 233 -8.10 14.01 6.47
CA ASP A 233 -8.31 12.76 5.75
C ASP A 233 -9.81 12.40 5.74
N PHE A 234 -10.37 12.16 4.55
CA PHE A 234 -11.76 11.71 4.42
C PHE A 234 -11.99 10.27 4.91
N LEU A 235 -10.91 9.52 5.18
CA LEU A 235 -10.92 8.17 5.74
C LEU A 235 -10.53 8.14 7.24
N LYS A 236 -10.39 9.28 7.90
CA LYS A 236 -9.85 9.39 9.26
C LYS A 236 -10.58 8.59 10.33
N GLU A 237 -11.83 8.23 10.09
CA GLU A 237 -12.62 7.41 11.02
C GLU A 237 -12.36 5.90 10.88
N GLN A 238 -11.78 5.45 9.77
CA GLN A 238 -11.57 4.01 9.51
C GLN A 238 -10.56 3.33 10.44
N PRO A 239 -9.45 3.96 10.85
CA PRO A 239 -8.54 3.38 11.82
C PRO A 239 -9.18 2.97 13.13
N GLU A 240 -10.20 3.68 13.61
CA GLU A 240 -10.83 3.37 14.90
C GLU A 240 -11.49 1.97 14.92
N THR A 241 -12.25 1.64 13.88
CA THR A 241 -12.87 0.31 13.75
C THR A 241 -11.84 -0.78 13.50
N PHE A 242 -10.81 -0.45 12.72
CA PHE A 242 -9.76 -1.43 12.39
C PHE A 242 -8.86 -1.75 13.59
N LYS A 243 -8.47 -0.75 14.40
CA LYS A 243 -7.74 -0.94 15.66
C LYS A 243 -8.48 -1.88 16.60
N LYS A 244 -9.78 -1.63 16.80
CA LYS A 244 -10.61 -2.50 17.63
C LYS A 244 -10.59 -3.95 17.13
N LYS A 245 -10.63 -4.15 15.82
CA LYS A 245 -10.53 -5.48 15.23
C LYS A 245 -9.17 -6.14 15.49
N LEU A 246 -8.07 -5.38 15.44
CA LEU A 246 -6.75 -5.89 15.80
C LEU A 246 -6.68 -6.26 17.28
N GLU A 247 -7.25 -5.44 18.16
CA GLU A 247 -7.35 -5.72 19.61
C GLU A 247 -8.10 -7.00 19.89
N ASP A 248 -9.25 -7.23 19.24
CA ASP A 248 -10.07 -8.44 19.39
C ASP A 248 -9.28 -9.72 19.06
N PHE A 249 -8.27 -9.64 18.20
CA PHE A 249 -7.39 -10.75 17.82
C PHE A 249 -6.00 -10.71 18.46
N GLY A 250 -5.71 -9.72 19.31
CA GLY A 250 -4.41 -9.57 19.96
C GLY A 250 -3.28 -9.24 18.99
N VAL A 251 -3.56 -8.63 17.83
CA VAL A 251 -2.58 -8.21 16.84
C VAL A 251 -1.94 -6.88 17.28
N PRO A 252 -0.60 -6.80 17.41
CA PRO A 252 0.06 -5.56 17.80
C PRO A 252 -0.12 -4.45 16.76
N TYR A 253 -0.31 -3.21 17.22
CA TYR A 253 -0.31 -2.05 16.34
C TYR A 253 0.29 -0.82 17.02
N LYS A 254 0.76 0.13 16.20
CA LYS A 254 1.06 1.52 16.56
C LYS A 254 0.12 2.41 15.75
N TYR A 255 -0.58 3.33 16.40
CA TYR A 255 -1.49 4.27 15.74
C TYR A 255 -0.99 5.69 15.92
N GLU A 256 -0.92 6.44 14.84
CA GLU A 256 -0.53 7.85 14.83
C GLU A 256 -1.58 8.70 14.11
N PHE A 257 -1.93 9.81 14.72
CA PHE A 257 -2.81 10.83 14.15
C PHE A 257 -2.05 12.13 13.99
N TYR A 258 -1.99 12.64 12.77
CA TYR A 258 -1.21 13.83 12.43
C TYR A 258 -2.09 15.03 12.12
N GLY A 259 -1.53 16.21 12.36
CA GLY A 259 -2.19 17.50 12.15
C GLY A 259 -3.07 17.96 13.31
N ASP A 260 -3.27 19.26 13.36
CA ASP A 260 -4.07 19.98 14.36
C ASP A 260 -4.82 21.16 13.70
N GLU A 261 -5.40 22.07 14.49
CA GLU A 261 -6.15 23.21 13.98
C GLU A 261 -5.26 24.23 13.22
N GLU A 262 -3.96 24.29 13.53
CA GLU A 262 -3.00 25.22 12.91
C GLU A 262 -2.28 24.57 11.73
N ASN A 263 -2.21 23.21 11.69
CA ASN A 263 -1.49 22.45 10.69
C ASN A 263 -2.41 21.41 10.03
N LEU A 264 -3.11 21.84 8.98
CA LEU A 264 -4.05 21.00 8.24
C LEU A 264 -3.30 20.09 7.25
N LEU A 265 -3.46 18.79 7.43
CA LEU A 265 -2.84 17.76 6.60
C LEU A 265 -3.92 17.01 5.82
N GLY A 266 -3.78 16.98 4.50
CA GLY A 266 -4.72 16.27 3.62
C GLY A 266 -4.41 14.79 3.48
N HIS A 267 -5.35 14.06 2.89
CA HIS A 267 -5.22 12.64 2.58
C HIS A 267 -3.87 12.31 1.91
N VAL A 268 -3.17 11.31 2.42
CA VAL A 268 -1.83 10.83 1.99
C VAL A 268 -0.72 11.88 2.03
N PHE A 269 -0.77 12.81 2.99
CA PHE A 269 0.21 13.89 3.17
C PHE A 269 1.67 13.42 3.25
N HIS A 270 1.92 12.20 3.71
CA HIS A 270 3.24 11.59 3.85
C HIS A 270 3.97 11.40 2.52
N LEU A 271 3.26 11.46 1.39
CA LEU A 271 3.85 11.42 0.05
C LEU A 271 4.45 12.76 -0.40
N ASP A 272 4.15 13.86 0.29
CA ASP A 272 4.75 15.17 0.00
C ASP A 272 6.11 15.32 0.70
N MET A 273 7.19 15.05 -0.05
CA MET A 273 8.55 15.15 0.48
C MET A 273 8.99 16.57 0.86
N LYS A 274 8.19 17.60 0.56
CA LYS A 274 8.41 18.99 1.00
C LYS A 274 7.80 19.24 2.38
N ASN A 275 6.82 18.42 2.79
CA ASN A 275 6.14 18.52 4.07
C ASN A 275 7.00 17.89 5.19
N GLU A 276 7.31 18.67 6.23
CA GLU A 276 8.12 18.20 7.37
C GLU A 276 7.41 17.10 8.17
N VAL A 277 6.10 17.26 8.39
CA VAL A 277 5.30 16.25 9.09
C VAL A 277 5.19 14.95 8.26
N GLY A 278 5.14 15.07 6.92
CA GLY A 278 5.19 13.90 6.05
C GLY A 278 6.50 13.13 6.19
N ARG A 279 7.65 13.84 6.26
CA ARG A 279 8.94 13.18 6.49
C ARG A 279 9.05 12.58 7.89
N LEU A 280 8.51 13.27 8.93
CA LEU A 280 8.44 12.72 10.29
C LEU A 280 7.62 11.42 10.32
N CYS A 281 6.46 11.39 9.67
CA CYS A 281 5.65 10.19 9.54
C CYS A 281 6.44 9.04 8.92
N ASN A 282 7.21 9.31 7.85
CA ASN A 282 8.05 8.30 7.19
C ASN A 282 9.23 7.85 8.08
N ASP A 283 9.75 8.71 8.95
CA ASP A 283 10.76 8.33 9.97
C ASP A 283 10.13 7.36 10.99
N GLU A 284 8.98 7.68 11.54
CA GLU A 284 8.28 6.87 12.55
C GLU A 284 7.83 5.51 12.00
N GLU A 285 7.35 5.47 10.75
CA GLU A 285 7.02 4.24 10.02
C GLU A 285 8.25 3.33 9.88
N CYS A 286 9.36 3.89 9.42
CA CYS A 286 10.61 3.13 9.26
C CYS A 286 11.21 2.69 10.61
N ASP A 287 11.09 3.51 11.66
CA ASP A 287 11.56 3.15 13.01
C ASP A 287 10.69 2.04 13.61
N TYR A 288 9.38 2.05 13.33
CA TYR A 288 8.51 0.93 13.67
C TYR A 288 8.98 -0.37 12.99
N PHE A 289 9.31 -0.35 11.70
CA PHE A 289 9.83 -1.52 11.00
C PHE A 289 11.19 -1.98 11.56
N LYS A 290 12.09 -1.05 11.88
CA LYS A 290 13.39 -1.40 12.46
C LYS A 290 13.27 -2.09 13.82
N SER A 291 12.20 -1.86 14.56
CA SER A 291 11.96 -2.56 15.84
C SER A 291 11.77 -4.08 15.68
N PHE A 292 11.56 -4.57 14.46
CA PHE A 292 11.45 -6.00 14.11
C PHE A 292 12.72 -6.59 13.48
N LEU A 293 13.83 -5.87 13.45
CA LEU A 293 15.11 -6.33 12.90
C LEU A 293 15.97 -7.12 13.94
N VAL A 294 15.36 -7.69 14.95
CA VAL A 294 16.06 -8.38 16.06
C VAL A 294 16.18 -9.86 15.75
#